data_b7b8648bdeeb666e33aed42bc1279157
#
_entry.id   b7b8648bdeeb666e33aed42bc1279157
#
_cell.length_a   1.000
_cell.length_b   1.000
_cell.length_c   1.000
_cell.angle_alpha   90.00
_cell.angle_beta   90.00
_cell.angle_gamma   90.00
#
_symmetry.space_group_name_H-M   'P 1'
#
loop_
_entity.id
_entity.type
_entity.pdbx_description
1 polymer ?
#
loop_
_entity_poly.entity_id
_entity_poly.type
_entity_poly.pdbx_seq_one_letter_code
_entity_poly.pdbx_strand_id
1 'polypeptide(L)'
;MKLPQIINSLLETDMYKFSMGQTIFHRFTSYKTTWTFKCRNKDVHFTDEMVEEIKEQVQAFCQLRFTEEELEYLDNITWIKGTYVDFLRLWQPRYEEFTITTDAPCGLAIDAAGTWLNTTMYEIPVLAIVNEVYFRMAYDYDVLLKQFKRRLDEKVRLLEEDTYRLSDFSEFGLRRRLSAEAQEMAVKAIAEVELPADSHFIGTSNVYLAKKFNLKPVGTMAHEWIMCTGQGNHKHNPAYSNWYALDAWVKEYGILNGIALTDTITTDCFLRDFQLTYATLFSGVRHDSGDPYEWGDKMIAHYNSLGINPRTKTLLFSDSLDFERATALYDYFKDKAKVAFGIGTFISNDTDEEALNIVMKTTKCNGMDVAKISDVAGKGMCKNPDYVDYLNRCIDYRMKNDK
;
A
#
# COMPACT_ATOMS: atom_id res chain seq x y z
N MET A 1 -6.38 18.69 24.50
CA MET A 1 -5.70 19.69 23.65
C MET A 1 -6.07 19.32 22.21
N LYS A 2 -6.61 20.23 21.41
CA LYS A 2 -6.96 19.94 20.03
C LYS A 2 -5.70 19.84 19.18
N LEU A 3 -5.54 18.77 18.42
CA LEU A 3 -4.38 18.58 17.55
C LEU A 3 -4.48 19.48 16.29
N PRO A 4 -3.35 19.86 15.68
CA PRO A 4 -3.38 20.48 14.36
C PRO A 4 -3.96 19.49 13.32
N GLN A 5 -4.46 20.01 12.21
CA GLN A 5 -4.95 19.15 11.13
C GLN A 5 -3.83 18.24 10.61
N ILE A 6 -4.10 16.94 10.59
CA ILE A 6 -3.09 15.90 10.28
C ILE A 6 -2.93 15.71 8.77
N ILE A 7 -4.05 15.70 8.03
CA ILE A 7 -4.05 15.60 6.56
C ILE A 7 -4.41 16.94 5.99
N ASN A 8 -3.51 17.57 5.26
CA ASN A 8 -3.65 18.93 4.72
C ASN A 8 -3.79 18.98 3.20
N SER A 9 -3.60 17.85 2.52
CA SER A 9 -3.68 17.72 1.07
C SER A 9 -4.30 16.38 0.68
N LEU A 10 -5.10 16.34 -0.38
CA LEU A 10 -5.60 15.08 -0.94
C LEU A 10 -4.49 14.27 -1.67
N LEU A 11 -3.31 14.87 -1.88
CA LEU A 11 -2.11 14.16 -2.32
C LEU A 11 -1.41 13.41 -1.17
N GLU A 12 -1.78 13.62 0.12
CA GLU A 12 -1.27 12.82 1.24
C GLU A 12 -1.91 11.42 1.23
N THR A 13 -1.62 10.68 0.17
CA THR A 13 -2.03 9.30 -0.03
C THR A 13 -0.97 8.56 -0.84
N ASP A 14 -1.01 7.23 -0.83
CA ASP A 14 -0.09 6.41 -1.60
C ASP A 14 -0.43 6.44 -3.09
N MET A 15 0.59 6.52 -3.96
CA MET A 15 0.43 6.60 -5.42
C MET A 15 -0.46 5.51 -6.02
N TYR A 16 -0.46 4.30 -5.43
CA TYR A 16 -1.32 3.23 -5.92
C TYR A 16 -2.83 3.53 -5.80
N LYS A 17 -3.24 4.46 -4.93
CA LYS A 17 -4.64 4.89 -4.83
C LYS A 17 -5.08 5.66 -6.08
N PHE A 18 -4.22 6.50 -6.64
CA PHE A 18 -4.47 7.14 -7.93
C PHE A 18 -4.44 6.14 -9.08
N SER A 19 -3.49 5.20 -9.07
CA SER A 19 -3.41 4.15 -10.09
C SER A 19 -4.68 3.30 -10.13
N MET A 20 -5.10 2.78 -8.97
CA MET A 20 -6.34 2.00 -8.89
C MET A 20 -7.57 2.89 -9.17
N GLY A 21 -7.61 4.11 -8.60
CA GLY A 21 -8.70 5.06 -8.77
C GLY A 21 -9.00 5.37 -10.24
N GLN A 22 -7.97 5.60 -11.06
CA GLN A 22 -8.14 5.80 -12.49
C GLN A 22 -8.77 4.58 -13.18
N THR A 23 -8.28 3.38 -12.86
CA THR A 23 -8.85 2.17 -13.47
C THR A 23 -10.28 1.91 -12.99
N ILE A 24 -10.57 2.18 -11.72
CA ILE A 24 -11.94 2.11 -11.15
C ILE A 24 -12.84 3.11 -11.87
N PHE A 25 -12.40 4.35 -12.06
CA PHE A 25 -13.13 5.40 -12.76
C PHE A 25 -13.50 4.99 -14.19
N HIS A 26 -12.58 4.38 -14.94
CA HIS A 26 -12.87 4.01 -16.31
C HIS A 26 -13.68 2.70 -16.46
N ARG A 27 -13.66 1.79 -15.45
CA ARG A 27 -14.17 0.40 -15.65
C ARG A 27 -15.14 -0.08 -14.59
N PHE A 28 -15.15 0.50 -13.38
CA PHE A 28 -15.84 -0.05 -12.22
C PHE A 28 -16.63 1.02 -11.42
N THR A 29 -17.10 2.08 -12.08
CA THR A 29 -17.79 3.22 -11.45
C THR A 29 -19.02 2.82 -10.64
N SER A 30 -19.71 1.73 -11.01
CA SER A 30 -20.91 1.23 -10.30
C SER A 30 -20.62 0.35 -9.10
N TYR A 31 -19.35 -0.03 -8.89
CA TYR A 31 -18.98 -0.92 -7.78
C TYR A 31 -19.08 -0.20 -6.45
N LYS A 32 -19.61 -0.92 -5.45
CA LYS A 32 -19.75 -0.43 -4.07
C LYS A 32 -18.90 -1.31 -3.15
N THR A 33 -18.23 -0.69 -2.19
CA THR A 33 -17.39 -1.41 -1.22
C THR A 33 -17.71 -1.03 0.21
N THR A 34 -17.43 -1.97 1.10
CA THR A 34 -17.44 -1.75 2.55
C THR A 34 -16.04 -2.04 3.08
N TRP A 35 -15.52 -1.12 3.88
CA TRP A 35 -14.21 -1.17 4.50
C TRP A 35 -14.34 -1.28 6.01
N THR A 36 -13.37 -1.92 6.64
CA THR A 36 -13.33 -2.05 8.09
C THR A 36 -11.90 -1.84 8.59
N PHE A 37 -11.76 -1.02 9.60
CA PHE A 37 -10.54 -0.84 10.39
C PHE A 37 -10.32 -2.04 11.31
N LYS A 38 -9.06 -2.39 11.55
CA LYS A 38 -8.65 -3.38 12.54
C LYS A 38 -7.31 -2.98 13.16
N CYS A 39 -7.29 -2.87 14.49
CA CYS A 39 -6.07 -2.86 15.29
C CYS A 39 -5.70 -4.31 15.64
N ARG A 40 -4.44 -4.69 15.43
CA ARG A 40 -3.91 -6.03 15.71
C ARG A 40 -3.06 -6.09 16.99
N ASN A 41 -2.67 -4.93 17.54
CA ASN A 41 -2.01 -4.84 18.82
C ASN A 41 -2.99 -5.21 19.94
N LYS A 42 -2.58 -6.05 20.88
CA LYS A 42 -3.44 -6.48 22.00
C LYS A 42 -3.47 -5.46 23.12
N ASP A 43 -2.38 -4.72 23.30
CA ASP A 43 -2.17 -3.79 24.42
C ASP A 43 -2.47 -2.33 24.05
N VAL A 44 -2.96 -2.08 22.83
CA VAL A 44 -3.37 -0.76 22.35
C VAL A 44 -4.84 -0.52 22.66
N HIS A 45 -5.13 0.61 23.30
CA HIS A 45 -6.49 1.05 23.59
C HIS A 45 -6.66 2.53 23.20
N PHE A 46 -7.71 2.83 22.45
CA PHE A 46 -8.10 4.18 22.09
C PHE A 46 -9.10 4.71 23.14
N THR A 47 -8.82 5.85 23.75
CA THR A 47 -9.75 6.50 24.70
C THR A 47 -10.86 7.21 23.96
N ASP A 48 -11.94 7.58 24.66
CA ASP A 48 -13.04 8.33 24.06
C ASP A 48 -12.57 9.67 23.48
N GLU A 49 -11.59 10.33 24.14
CA GLU A 49 -11.01 11.58 23.65
C GLU A 49 -10.22 11.38 22.35
N MET A 50 -9.49 10.27 22.22
CA MET A 50 -8.80 9.92 20.97
C MET A 50 -9.81 9.66 19.85
N VAL A 51 -10.91 8.98 20.15
CA VAL A 51 -11.96 8.69 19.16
C VAL A 51 -12.64 9.98 18.69
N GLU A 52 -12.92 10.92 19.58
CA GLU A 52 -13.48 12.22 19.20
C GLU A 52 -12.49 13.02 18.36
N GLU A 53 -11.19 13.06 18.72
CA GLU A 53 -10.17 13.70 17.90
C GLU A 53 -10.07 13.06 16.50
N ILE A 54 -10.11 11.72 16.41
CA ILE A 54 -10.12 10.99 15.12
C ILE A 54 -11.34 11.42 14.27
N LYS A 55 -12.54 11.53 14.88
CA LYS A 55 -13.73 11.99 14.16
C LYS A 55 -13.54 13.40 13.62
N GLU A 56 -13.02 14.34 14.44
CA GLU A 56 -12.76 15.71 14.01
C GLU A 56 -11.74 15.77 12.88
N GLN A 57 -10.66 14.99 12.94
CA GLN A 57 -9.64 14.90 11.90
C GLN A 57 -10.18 14.30 10.59
N VAL A 58 -11.03 13.25 10.66
CA VAL A 58 -11.70 12.68 9.48
C VAL A 58 -12.70 13.68 8.90
N GLN A 59 -13.42 14.45 9.72
CA GLN A 59 -14.28 15.54 9.24
C GLN A 59 -13.47 16.61 8.51
N ALA A 60 -12.33 17.03 9.06
CA ALA A 60 -11.44 18.00 8.44
C ALA A 60 -10.87 17.49 7.11
N PHE A 61 -10.45 16.23 7.05
CA PHE A 61 -10.06 15.55 5.80
C PHE A 61 -11.18 15.59 4.75
N CYS A 62 -12.43 15.39 5.15
CA CYS A 62 -13.58 15.41 4.25
C CYS A 62 -13.95 16.83 3.74
N GLN A 63 -13.34 17.90 4.27
CA GLN A 63 -13.49 19.26 3.73
C GLN A 63 -12.48 19.61 2.64
N LEU A 64 -11.43 18.78 2.47
CA LEU A 64 -10.39 19.03 1.48
C LEU A 64 -10.91 18.88 0.05
N ARG A 65 -10.28 19.61 -0.84
CA ARG A 65 -10.42 19.51 -2.30
C ARG A 65 -9.04 19.59 -2.93
N PHE A 66 -8.89 18.98 -4.10
CA PHE A 66 -7.67 19.17 -4.89
C PHE A 66 -7.54 20.64 -5.31
N THR A 67 -6.34 21.19 -5.17
CA THR A 67 -5.97 22.48 -5.75
C THR A 67 -5.62 22.30 -7.23
N GLU A 68 -5.68 23.38 -8.01
CA GLU A 68 -5.28 23.31 -9.43
C GLU A 68 -3.81 22.88 -9.58
N GLU A 69 -2.92 23.34 -8.70
CA GLU A 69 -1.51 22.95 -8.69
C GLU A 69 -1.31 21.45 -8.43
N GLU A 70 -2.14 20.84 -7.58
CA GLU A 70 -2.12 19.38 -7.33
C GLU A 70 -2.64 18.59 -8.54
N LEU A 71 -3.68 19.11 -9.20
CA LEU A 71 -4.23 18.51 -10.41
C LEU A 71 -3.26 18.60 -11.59
N GLU A 72 -2.61 19.74 -11.79
CA GLU A 72 -1.54 19.90 -12.80
C GLU A 72 -0.37 18.95 -12.54
N TYR A 73 0.03 18.74 -11.28
CA TYR A 73 1.05 17.77 -10.94
C TYR A 73 0.64 16.35 -11.33
N LEU A 74 -0.60 15.95 -11.04
CA LEU A 74 -1.12 14.63 -11.41
C LEU A 74 -1.21 14.48 -12.93
N ASP A 75 -1.66 15.49 -13.67
CA ASP A 75 -1.79 15.47 -15.13
C ASP A 75 -0.42 15.32 -15.84
N ASN A 76 0.64 15.80 -15.20
CA ASN A 76 2.01 15.63 -15.70
C ASN A 76 2.59 14.21 -15.49
N ILE A 77 1.92 13.33 -14.75
CA ILE A 77 2.34 11.94 -14.59
C ILE A 77 1.94 11.15 -15.85
N THR A 78 2.91 10.65 -16.59
CA THR A 78 2.77 10.07 -17.96
C THR A 78 1.60 9.09 -18.12
N TRP A 79 1.21 8.35 -17.10
CA TRP A 79 0.18 7.32 -17.19
C TRP A 79 -1.16 7.74 -16.56
N ILE A 80 -1.23 8.91 -15.94
CA ILE A 80 -2.50 9.49 -15.48
C ILE A 80 -3.18 10.17 -16.68
N LYS A 81 -4.47 9.93 -16.84
CA LYS A 81 -5.27 10.46 -17.96
C LYS A 81 -6.05 11.69 -17.53
N GLY A 82 -6.10 12.72 -18.40
CA GLY A 82 -6.80 13.97 -18.12
C GLY A 82 -8.26 13.78 -17.72
N THR A 83 -8.97 12.79 -18.29
CA THR A 83 -10.36 12.45 -17.90
C THR A 83 -10.49 12.07 -16.41
N TYR A 84 -9.48 11.41 -15.85
CA TYR A 84 -9.46 11.10 -14.41
C TYR A 84 -9.11 12.34 -13.59
N VAL A 85 -8.21 13.20 -14.07
CA VAL A 85 -7.90 14.50 -13.42
C VAL A 85 -9.13 15.40 -13.39
N ASP A 86 -9.91 15.45 -14.48
CA ASP A 86 -11.19 16.19 -14.52
C ASP A 86 -12.20 15.65 -13.50
N PHE A 87 -12.26 14.33 -13.31
CA PHE A 87 -13.06 13.75 -12.23
C PHE A 87 -12.56 14.20 -10.84
N LEU A 88 -11.24 14.15 -10.59
CA LEU A 88 -10.64 14.53 -9.31
C LEU A 88 -10.92 16.00 -8.97
N ARG A 89 -11.01 16.90 -9.95
CA ARG A 89 -11.36 18.31 -9.76
C ARG A 89 -12.72 18.49 -9.07
N LEU A 90 -13.65 17.57 -9.30
CA LEU A 90 -15.01 17.60 -8.73
C LEU A 90 -15.12 16.69 -7.49
N TRP A 91 -14.14 15.80 -7.27
CA TRP A 91 -14.21 14.82 -6.21
C TRP A 91 -13.91 15.43 -4.84
N GLN A 92 -14.60 14.92 -3.83
CA GLN A 92 -14.40 15.25 -2.43
C GLN A 92 -14.72 14.04 -1.56
N PRO A 93 -13.93 13.76 -0.51
CA PRO A 93 -14.30 12.75 0.48
C PRO A 93 -15.62 13.11 1.17
N ARG A 94 -16.37 12.08 1.63
CA ARG A 94 -17.70 12.26 2.22
C ARG A 94 -17.74 11.70 3.62
N TYR A 95 -17.98 12.56 4.61
CA TYR A 95 -18.01 12.14 6.01
C TYR A 95 -19.18 11.17 6.31
N GLU A 96 -20.31 11.32 5.63
CA GLU A 96 -21.48 10.43 5.75
C GLU A 96 -21.25 8.99 5.31
N GLU A 97 -20.16 8.72 4.59
CA GLU A 97 -19.75 7.37 4.21
C GLU A 97 -18.98 6.64 5.34
N PHE A 98 -18.64 7.35 6.44
CA PHE A 98 -17.94 6.78 7.60
C PHE A 98 -18.88 6.51 8.77
N THR A 99 -18.59 5.42 9.49
CA THR A 99 -19.13 5.13 10.82
C THR A 99 -17.96 4.95 11.78
N ILE A 100 -17.82 5.84 12.76
CA ILE A 100 -16.73 5.82 13.74
C ILE A 100 -17.31 5.72 15.14
N THR A 101 -17.03 4.63 15.85
CA THR A 101 -17.56 4.34 17.20
C THR A 101 -16.47 3.79 18.11
N THR A 102 -16.83 3.61 19.39
CA THR A 102 -15.96 2.98 20.40
C THR A 102 -16.25 1.46 20.56
N ASP A 103 -17.10 0.88 19.72
CA ASP A 103 -17.64 -0.47 19.87
C ASP A 103 -16.68 -1.59 19.44
N ALA A 104 -15.39 -1.46 19.71
CA ALA A 104 -14.40 -2.50 19.44
C ALA A 104 -13.51 -2.79 20.66
N PRO A 105 -12.90 -3.97 20.74
CA PRO A 105 -12.03 -4.34 21.88
C PRO A 105 -10.88 -3.37 22.13
N CYS A 106 -10.35 -2.72 21.08
CA CYS A 106 -9.31 -1.70 21.20
C CYS A 106 -9.88 -0.28 21.46
N GLY A 107 -11.19 -0.11 21.66
CA GLY A 107 -11.84 1.19 21.88
C GLY A 107 -12.07 2.01 20.60
N LEU A 108 -11.82 1.47 19.40
CA LEU A 108 -12.01 2.17 18.12
C LEU A 108 -12.54 1.22 17.05
N ALA A 109 -13.70 1.53 16.50
CA ALA A 109 -14.24 0.91 15.29
C ALA A 109 -14.41 1.96 14.20
N ILE A 110 -13.94 1.68 12.99
CA ILE A 110 -14.16 2.52 11.80
C ILE A 110 -14.62 1.61 10.67
N ASP A 111 -15.80 1.89 10.15
CA ASP A 111 -16.29 1.33 8.89
C ASP A 111 -16.47 2.46 7.88
N ALA A 112 -16.25 2.19 6.60
CA ALA A 112 -16.58 3.09 5.51
C ALA A 112 -17.32 2.33 4.40
N ALA A 113 -18.39 2.92 3.85
CA ALA A 113 -19.20 2.30 2.81
C ALA A 113 -19.65 3.34 1.77
N GLY A 114 -19.44 3.01 0.49
CA GLY A 114 -19.79 3.90 -0.61
C GLY A 114 -19.47 3.30 -1.97
N THR A 115 -19.36 4.13 -2.99
CA THR A 115 -18.79 3.69 -4.28
C THR A 115 -17.33 3.32 -4.10
N TRP A 116 -16.86 2.29 -4.79
CA TRP A 116 -15.44 1.90 -4.72
C TRP A 116 -14.52 3.05 -5.10
N LEU A 117 -14.93 3.87 -6.08
CA LEU A 117 -14.21 5.05 -6.53
C LEU A 117 -13.99 6.09 -5.41
N ASN A 118 -14.95 6.25 -4.49
CA ASN A 118 -14.78 7.11 -3.32
C ASN A 118 -13.93 6.43 -2.25
N THR A 119 -14.36 5.25 -1.84
CA THR A 119 -13.83 4.58 -0.65
C THR A 119 -12.39 4.10 -0.80
N THR A 120 -11.92 3.88 -2.04
CA THR A 120 -10.51 3.53 -2.28
C THR A 120 -9.54 4.60 -1.75
N MET A 121 -9.95 5.87 -1.75
CA MET A 121 -9.12 7.00 -1.30
C MET A 121 -9.10 7.18 0.23
N TYR A 122 -9.90 6.44 1.00
CA TYR A 122 -10.04 6.66 2.45
C TYR A 122 -9.01 5.94 3.30
N GLU A 123 -8.55 4.75 2.88
CA GLU A 123 -7.67 3.88 3.67
C GLU A 123 -6.46 4.62 4.24
N ILE A 124 -5.73 5.31 3.38
CA ILE A 124 -4.41 5.85 3.72
C ILE A 124 -4.51 7.06 4.65
N PRO A 125 -5.32 8.09 4.33
CA PRO A 125 -5.50 9.24 5.23
C PRO A 125 -6.07 8.83 6.59
N VAL A 126 -7.05 7.92 6.62
CA VAL A 126 -7.65 7.46 7.89
C VAL A 126 -6.63 6.72 8.76
N LEU A 127 -5.82 5.82 8.19
CA LEU A 127 -4.78 5.12 8.94
C LEU A 127 -3.70 6.10 9.44
N ALA A 128 -3.30 7.08 8.65
CA ALA A 128 -2.35 8.11 9.07
C ALA A 128 -2.92 8.96 10.21
N ILE A 129 -4.20 9.36 10.15
CA ILE A 129 -4.90 10.08 11.21
C ILE A 129 -4.91 9.24 12.50
N VAL A 130 -5.36 7.99 12.43
CA VAL A 130 -5.46 7.10 13.60
C VAL A 130 -4.10 6.93 14.26
N ASN A 131 -3.05 6.69 13.46
CA ASN A 131 -1.70 6.49 13.98
C ASN A 131 -1.16 7.75 14.65
N GLU A 132 -1.26 8.90 13.99
CA GLU A 132 -0.72 10.17 14.53
C GLU A 132 -1.49 10.64 15.78
N VAL A 133 -2.83 10.52 15.80
CA VAL A 133 -3.63 10.82 17.00
C VAL A 133 -3.19 9.96 18.16
N TYR A 134 -3.02 8.64 17.95
CA TYR A 134 -2.58 7.73 19.00
C TYR A 134 -1.23 8.15 19.59
N PHE A 135 -0.21 8.35 18.77
CA PHE A 135 1.13 8.70 19.26
C PHE A 135 1.19 10.08 19.94
N ARG A 136 0.43 11.05 19.43
CA ARG A 136 0.39 12.39 20.04
C ARG A 136 -0.38 12.44 21.37
N MET A 137 -1.34 11.55 21.58
CA MET A 137 -2.18 11.57 22.78
C MET A 137 -1.78 10.52 23.83
N ALA A 138 -1.15 9.40 23.42
CA ALA A 138 -0.73 8.36 24.35
C ALA A 138 0.66 8.62 24.97
N TYR A 139 1.50 9.44 24.31
CA TYR A 139 2.90 9.64 24.69
C TYR A 139 3.28 11.12 24.73
N ASP A 140 4.45 11.40 25.33
CA ASP A 140 5.13 12.70 25.17
C ASP A 140 5.71 12.76 23.74
N TYR A 141 4.97 13.43 22.85
CA TYR A 141 5.29 13.50 21.44
C TYR A 141 6.65 14.15 21.17
N ASP A 142 7.07 15.16 21.95
CA ASP A 142 8.37 15.83 21.79
C ASP A 142 9.53 14.87 22.10
N VAL A 143 9.34 13.96 23.04
CA VAL A 143 10.31 12.89 23.33
C VAL A 143 10.39 11.92 22.17
N LEU A 144 9.26 11.45 21.65
CA LEU A 144 9.23 10.55 20.50
C LEU A 144 9.87 11.17 19.26
N LEU A 145 9.59 12.43 18.99
CA LEU A 145 10.17 13.14 17.84
C LEU A 145 11.69 13.30 17.96
N LYS A 146 12.22 13.53 19.17
CA LYS A 146 13.67 13.56 19.41
C LYS A 146 14.32 12.18 19.22
N GLN A 147 13.67 11.11 19.68
CA GLN A 147 14.14 9.74 19.47
C GLN A 147 14.16 9.41 17.97
N PHE A 148 13.05 9.70 17.26
CA PHE A 148 12.94 9.51 15.83
C PHE A 148 14.06 10.24 15.08
N LYS A 149 14.27 11.53 15.36
CA LYS A 149 15.31 12.33 14.72
C LYS A 149 16.71 11.73 14.94
N ARG A 150 17.06 11.35 16.17
CA ARG A 150 18.34 10.70 16.47
C ARG A 150 18.55 9.42 15.64
N ARG A 151 17.50 8.57 15.53
CA ARG A 151 17.60 7.33 14.75
C ARG A 151 17.63 7.61 13.24
N LEU A 152 16.94 8.65 12.79
CA LEU A 152 17.03 9.10 11.39
C LEU A 152 18.45 9.58 11.05
N ASP A 153 19.04 10.42 11.89
CA ASP A 153 20.42 10.92 11.70
C ASP A 153 21.43 9.74 11.63
N GLU A 154 21.24 8.71 12.46
CA GLU A 154 22.05 7.50 12.42
C GLU A 154 21.86 6.71 11.11
N LYS A 155 20.63 6.55 10.63
CA LYS A 155 20.34 5.88 9.35
C LYS A 155 20.96 6.61 8.17
N VAL A 156 20.86 7.94 8.16
CA VAL A 156 21.46 8.81 7.13
C VAL A 156 22.97 8.60 7.10
N ARG A 157 23.64 8.65 8.26
CA ARG A 157 25.08 8.42 8.39
C ARG A 157 25.49 7.03 7.86
N LEU A 158 24.74 5.98 8.21
CA LEU A 158 25.05 4.61 7.76
C LEU A 158 24.82 4.42 6.25
N LEU A 159 23.93 5.20 5.64
CA LEU A 159 23.75 5.23 4.18
C LEU A 159 24.93 5.94 3.50
N GLU A 160 25.41 7.06 4.05
CA GLU A 160 26.58 7.79 3.54
C GLU A 160 27.88 6.97 3.64
N GLU A 161 28.03 6.18 4.71
CA GLU A 161 29.22 5.36 4.96
C GLU A 161 29.26 4.05 4.14
N ASP A 162 28.35 3.84 3.18
CA ASP A 162 28.21 2.60 2.38
C ASP A 162 28.06 1.33 3.22
N THR A 163 27.51 1.46 4.43
CA THR A 163 27.23 0.31 5.29
C THR A 163 26.12 -0.55 4.72
N TYR A 164 25.15 0.07 4.02
CA TYR A 164 24.01 -0.58 3.41
C TYR A 164 23.98 -0.37 1.90
N ARG A 165 23.75 -1.46 1.17
CA ARG A 165 23.56 -1.46 -0.28
C ARG A 165 22.12 -1.80 -0.60
N LEU A 166 21.36 -0.80 -1.04
CA LEU A 166 19.92 -0.91 -1.15
C LEU A 166 19.41 -0.99 -2.60
N SER A 167 20.28 -0.89 -3.62
CA SER A 167 19.80 -0.77 -4.99
C SER A 167 18.72 0.33 -5.10
N ASP A 168 17.65 0.08 -5.82
CA ASP A 168 16.50 0.99 -5.89
C ASP A 168 15.63 0.85 -4.63
N PHE A 169 15.48 1.90 -3.82
CA PHE A 169 14.58 1.86 -2.66
C PHE A 169 13.68 3.08 -2.57
N SER A 170 12.53 2.91 -1.90
CA SER A 170 11.51 3.94 -1.74
C SER A 170 10.91 3.90 -0.34
N GLU A 171 10.43 5.05 0.14
CA GLU A 171 9.71 5.16 1.40
C GLU A 171 8.22 4.79 1.21
N PHE A 172 7.70 3.85 2.03
CA PHE A 172 6.34 3.29 1.96
C PHE A 172 5.60 3.36 3.31
N GLY A 173 5.94 4.33 4.17
CA GLY A 173 5.48 4.33 5.56
C GLY A 173 4.27 5.21 5.88
N LEU A 174 3.68 5.92 4.91
CA LEU A 174 2.62 6.91 5.12
C LEU A 174 1.48 6.44 6.06
N ARG A 175 0.96 5.24 5.87
CA ARG A 175 -0.18 4.71 6.65
C ARG A 175 0.08 4.60 8.15
N ARG A 176 1.34 4.46 8.57
CA ARG A 176 1.77 4.24 9.94
C ARG A 176 2.94 5.14 10.29
N ARG A 177 3.04 6.29 9.65
CA ARG A 177 4.04 7.31 9.97
C ARG A 177 3.86 7.80 11.40
N LEU A 178 4.93 8.14 12.09
CA LEU A 178 4.84 8.74 13.42
C LEU A 178 4.00 10.02 13.39
N SER A 179 4.29 10.89 12.40
CA SER A 179 3.52 12.09 12.07
C SER A 179 3.84 12.55 10.65
N ALA A 180 3.07 13.52 10.14
CA ALA A 180 3.35 14.20 8.89
C ALA A 180 4.74 14.85 8.90
N GLU A 181 5.09 15.52 9.99
CA GLU A 181 6.39 16.16 10.20
C GLU A 181 7.54 15.15 10.18
N ALA A 182 7.41 14.03 10.90
CA ALA A 182 8.44 13.00 10.96
C ALA A 182 8.69 12.35 9.58
N GLN A 183 7.61 12.02 8.85
CA GLN A 183 7.75 11.47 7.49
C GLN A 183 8.40 12.48 6.54
N GLU A 184 8.02 13.74 6.61
CA GLU A 184 8.62 14.80 5.80
C GLU A 184 10.12 14.93 6.08
N MET A 185 10.52 14.95 7.37
CA MET A 185 11.94 14.99 7.78
C MET A 185 12.70 13.80 7.22
N ALA A 186 12.14 12.59 7.31
CA ALA A 186 12.79 11.38 6.82
C ALA A 186 12.98 11.39 5.30
N VAL A 187 11.92 11.69 4.55
CA VAL A 187 11.97 11.75 3.08
C VAL A 187 12.97 12.81 2.61
N LYS A 188 12.94 13.99 3.22
CA LYS A 188 13.89 15.07 2.91
C LYS A 188 15.32 14.64 3.19
N ALA A 189 15.61 14.14 4.40
CA ALA A 189 16.97 13.77 4.80
C ALA A 189 17.55 12.69 3.88
N ILE A 190 16.76 11.65 3.54
CA ILE A 190 17.23 10.58 2.64
C ILE A 190 17.40 11.08 1.20
N ALA A 191 16.55 12.01 0.73
CA ALA A 191 16.66 12.58 -0.61
C ALA A 191 17.89 13.47 -0.78
N GLU A 192 18.42 14.04 0.30
CA GLU A 192 19.60 14.93 0.30
C GLU A 192 20.91 14.17 0.54
N VAL A 193 20.86 12.87 0.85
CA VAL A 193 22.06 12.03 1.08
C VAL A 193 22.78 11.75 -0.23
N GLU A 194 24.11 11.87 -0.21
CA GLU A 194 24.97 11.35 -1.27
C GLU A 194 25.13 9.84 -1.10
N LEU A 195 24.34 9.08 -1.84
CA LEU A 195 24.31 7.62 -1.77
C LEU A 195 25.45 7.00 -2.60
N PRO A 196 25.94 5.81 -2.20
CA PRO A 196 26.85 5.00 -3.00
C PRO A 196 26.28 4.68 -4.39
N ALA A 197 27.17 4.39 -5.36
CA ALA A 197 26.78 4.15 -6.76
C ALA A 197 25.77 3.02 -6.97
N ASP A 198 25.68 2.06 -6.05
CA ASP A 198 24.77 0.91 -6.11
C ASP A 198 23.46 1.14 -5.33
N SER A 199 23.24 2.35 -4.79
CA SER A 199 22.05 2.66 -3.99
C SER A 199 21.36 3.91 -4.53
N HIS A 200 20.03 3.82 -4.78
CA HIS A 200 19.25 4.92 -5.32
C HIS A 200 17.96 5.12 -4.54
N PHE A 201 17.79 6.27 -3.93
CA PHE A 201 16.49 6.64 -3.39
C PHE A 201 15.58 7.11 -4.51
N ILE A 202 14.64 6.25 -4.89
CA ILE A 202 13.74 6.51 -6.04
C ILE A 202 12.66 7.53 -5.68
N GLY A 203 12.17 7.51 -4.44
CA GLY A 203 11.13 8.42 -3.98
C GLY A 203 10.26 7.84 -2.87
N THR A 204 9.02 8.27 -2.82
CA THR A 204 8.07 7.89 -1.78
C THR A 204 6.71 7.50 -2.37
N SER A 205 5.96 6.68 -1.65
CA SER A 205 4.56 6.39 -2.00
C SER A 205 3.65 7.60 -1.72
N ASN A 206 4.03 8.49 -0.80
CA ASN A 206 3.31 9.70 -0.46
C ASN A 206 3.42 10.73 -1.61
N VAL A 207 2.32 10.90 -2.36
CA VAL A 207 2.30 11.75 -3.56
C VAL A 207 2.55 13.22 -3.23
N TYR A 208 2.10 13.68 -2.05
CA TYR A 208 2.37 15.05 -1.58
C TYR A 208 3.87 15.30 -1.38
N LEU A 209 4.56 14.40 -0.69
CA LEU A 209 6.00 14.53 -0.47
C LEU A 209 6.81 14.32 -1.76
N ALA A 210 6.36 13.43 -2.64
CA ALA A 210 6.97 13.26 -3.96
C ALA A 210 6.92 14.58 -4.75
N LYS A 211 5.74 15.25 -4.79
CA LYS A 211 5.60 16.58 -5.41
C LYS A 211 6.51 17.60 -4.72
N LYS A 212 6.47 17.68 -3.39
CA LYS A 212 7.19 18.69 -2.59
C LYS A 212 8.70 18.65 -2.78
N PHE A 213 9.27 17.46 -2.89
CA PHE A 213 10.72 17.24 -3.01
C PHE A 213 11.18 16.87 -4.43
N ASN A 214 10.29 17.00 -5.42
CA ASN A 214 10.56 16.64 -6.81
C ASN A 214 11.11 15.21 -6.97
N LEU A 215 10.50 14.28 -6.23
CA LEU A 215 10.80 12.85 -6.25
C LEU A 215 9.78 12.10 -7.10
N LYS A 216 10.08 10.84 -7.42
CA LYS A 216 9.12 9.96 -8.11
C LYS A 216 8.04 9.49 -7.12
N PRO A 217 6.75 9.67 -7.42
CA PRO A 217 5.68 9.01 -6.68
C PRO A 217 5.66 7.52 -7.05
N VAL A 218 5.78 6.64 -6.06
CA VAL A 218 5.94 5.19 -6.26
C VAL A 218 4.71 4.43 -5.76
N GLY A 219 4.21 3.51 -6.57
CA GLY A 219 3.11 2.64 -6.19
C GLY A 219 2.29 2.21 -7.41
N THR A 220 1.90 0.93 -7.43
CA THR A 220 1.09 0.36 -8.51
C THR A 220 -0.29 -0.05 -8.05
N MET A 221 -0.41 -1.20 -7.37
CA MET A 221 -1.70 -1.76 -6.91
C MET A 221 -1.60 -2.30 -5.48
N ALA A 222 -2.75 -2.47 -4.83
CA ALA A 222 -2.90 -3.11 -3.54
C ALA A 222 -3.84 -4.31 -3.63
N HIS A 223 -3.96 -5.10 -2.53
CA HIS A 223 -4.82 -6.29 -2.46
C HIS A 223 -6.27 -6.00 -2.80
N GLU A 224 -6.80 -4.82 -2.40
CA GLU A 224 -8.18 -4.41 -2.73
C GLU A 224 -8.47 -4.51 -4.23
N TRP A 225 -7.49 -4.19 -5.08
CA TRP A 225 -7.60 -4.26 -6.53
C TRP A 225 -7.97 -5.68 -6.98
N ILE A 226 -7.19 -6.65 -6.52
CA ILE A 226 -7.39 -8.07 -6.89
C ILE A 226 -8.68 -8.62 -6.25
N MET A 227 -8.94 -8.26 -4.99
CA MET A 227 -10.14 -8.66 -4.27
C MET A 227 -11.42 -8.14 -4.97
N CYS A 228 -11.49 -6.84 -5.24
CA CYS A 228 -12.70 -6.24 -5.79
C CYS A 228 -12.94 -6.62 -7.26
N THR A 229 -11.89 -6.63 -8.10
CA THR A 229 -12.04 -7.00 -9.52
C THR A 229 -12.41 -8.47 -9.69
N GLY A 230 -11.84 -9.35 -8.89
CA GLY A 230 -12.05 -10.79 -9.03
C GLY A 230 -13.22 -11.33 -8.24
N GLN A 231 -13.33 -10.95 -6.96
CA GLN A 231 -14.33 -11.52 -6.05
C GLN A 231 -15.61 -10.65 -5.97
N GLY A 232 -15.51 -9.36 -6.29
CA GLY A 232 -16.62 -8.41 -6.24
C GLY A 232 -17.63 -8.50 -7.40
N ASN A 233 -17.57 -9.53 -8.23
CA ASN A 233 -18.49 -9.74 -9.35
C ASN A 233 -19.02 -11.17 -9.35
N HIS A 234 -20.33 -11.33 -9.13
CA HIS A 234 -21.01 -12.62 -9.07
C HIS A 234 -20.90 -13.49 -10.35
N LYS A 235 -20.50 -12.89 -11.47
CA LYS A 235 -20.24 -13.62 -12.72
C LYS A 235 -18.82 -14.18 -12.80
N HIS A 236 -17.95 -13.81 -11.87
CA HIS A 236 -16.58 -14.26 -11.83
C HIS A 236 -16.43 -15.50 -10.94
N ASN A 237 -15.57 -16.42 -11.34
CA ASN A 237 -15.06 -17.43 -10.42
C ASN A 237 -13.93 -16.79 -9.61
N PRO A 238 -14.04 -16.71 -8.26
CA PRO A 238 -13.07 -15.99 -7.43
C PRO A 238 -11.67 -16.61 -7.45
N ALA A 239 -11.52 -17.87 -7.83
CA ALA A 239 -10.19 -18.48 -8.03
C ALA A 239 -9.38 -17.86 -9.19
N TYR A 240 -10.00 -17.08 -10.07
CA TYR A 240 -9.34 -16.34 -11.16
C TYR A 240 -9.15 -14.85 -10.84
N SER A 241 -9.19 -14.45 -9.57
CA SER A 241 -9.10 -13.05 -9.15
C SER A 241 -7.85 -12.34 -9.68
N ASN A 242 -6.70 -13.01 -9.68
CA ASN A 242 -5.47 -12.46 -10.24
C ASN A 242 -5.62 -12.18 -11.76
N TRP A 243 -6.20 -13.11 -12.51
CA TRP A 243 -6.39 -12.95 -13.95
C TRP A 243 -7.27 -11.74 -14.28
N TYR A 244 -8.43 -11.61 -13.62
CA TYR A 244 -9.32 -10.44 -13.82
C TYR A 244 -8.61 -9.12 -13.48
N ALA A 245 -7.82 -9.10 -12.43
CA ALA A 245 -7.07 -7.94 -12.00
C ALA A 245 -5.95 -7.56 -12.98
N LEU A 246 -5.17 -8.53 -13.45
CA LEU A 246 -4.10 -8.33 -14.42
C LEU A 246 -4.65 -7.88 -15.79
N ASP A 247 -5.73 -8.49 -16.27
CA ASP A 247 -6.38 -8.14 -17.52
C ASP A 247 -6.92 -6.70 -17.52
N ALA A 248 -7.62 -6.32 -16.44
CA ALA A 248 -8.12 -4.96 -16.32
C ALA A 248 -6.98 -3.92 -16.20
N TRP A 249 -5.88 -4.27 -15.53
CA TRP A 249 -4.71 -3.40 -15.40
C TRP A 249 -4.00 -3.16 -16.72
N VAL A 250 -3.75 -4.24 -17.48
CA VAL A 250 -3.13 -4.14 -18.81
C VAL A 250 -4.01 -3.35 -19.78
N LYS A 251 -5.32 -3.51 -19.73
CA LYS A 251 -6.27 -2.72 -20.53
C LYS A 251 -6.23 -1.23 -20.22
N GLU A 252 -5.83 -0.85 -19.02
CA GLU A 252 -5.71 0.55 -18.62
C GLU A 252 -4.33 1.13 -18.91
N TYR A 253 -3.27 0.42 -18.54
CA TYR A 253 -1.90 0.93 -18.51
C TYR A 253 -0.98 0.33 -19.59
N GLY A 254 -1.38 -0.76 -20.26
CA GLY A 254 -0.49 -1.46 -21.17
C GLY A 254 0.76 -1.98 -20.47
N ILE A 255 1.93 -1.45 -20.87
CA ILE A 255 3.24 -1.77 -20.27
C ILE A 255 3.64 -0.79 -19.16
N LEU A 256 2.87 0.28 -18.97
CA LEU A 256 3.17 1.29 -17.95
C LEU A 256 2.71 0.81 -16.58
N ASN A 257 3.35 1.33 -15.52
CA ASN A 257 2.97 1.08 -14.12
C ASN A 257 2.86 -0.42 -13.76
N GLY A 258 3.81 -1.21 -14.25
CA GLY A 258 3.74 -2.67 -14.33
C GLY A 258 4.48 -3.43 -13.22
N ILE A 259 4.18 -3.23 -11.92
CA ILE A 259 4.60 -4.12 -10.83
C ILE A 259 3.37 -4.82 -10.27
N ALA A 260 3.29 -6.16 -10.41
CA ALA A 260 2.15 -6.95 -9.98
C ALA A 260 2.32 -7.48 -8.55
N LEU A 261 1.25 -7.40 -7.75
CA LEU A 261 1.20 -7.96 -6.40
C LEU A 261 0.82 -9.45 -6.46
N THR A 262 1.52 -10.32 -5.73
CA THR A 262 1.45 -11.78 -5.97
C THR A 262 0.62 -12.56 -4.95
N ASP A 263 0.45 -12.07 -3.72
CA ASP A 263 0.01 -12.87 -2.57
C ASP A 263 -1.46 -12.69 -2.15
N THR A 264 -2.34 -12.15 -3.00
CA THR A 264 -3.74 -11.91 -2.60
C THR A 264 -4.52 -13.19 -2.40
N ILE A 265 -4.48 -14.12 -3.38
CA ILE A 265 -5.09 -15.45 -3.31
C ILE A 265 -4.03 -16.55 -3.47
N THR A 266 -2.90 -16.38 -2.82
CA THR A 266 -1.65 -17.12 -2.87
C THR A 266 -0.78 -16.87 -4.09
N THR A 267 0.53 -16.90 -3.90
CA THR A 267 1.53 -16.77 -4.97
C THR A 267 1.42 -17.93 -5.98
N ASP A 268 1.14 -19.16 -5.54
CA ASP A 268 0.98 -20.28 -6.47
C ASP A 268 -0.21 -20.10 -7.41
N CYS A 269 -1.32 -19.56 -6.91
CA CYS A 269 -2.47 -19.22 -7.74
C CYS A 269 -2.14 -18.04 -8.70
N PHE A 270 -1.36 -17.06 -8.24
CA PHE A 270 -0.89 -15.96 -9.08
C PHE A 270 -0.07 -16.46 -10.27
N LEU A 271 0.86 -17.40 -10.07
CA LEU A 271 1.71 -17.95 -11.13
C LEU A 271 0.90 -18.66 -12.23
N ARG A 272 -0.28 -19.22 -11.89
CA ARG A 272 -1.20 -19.79 -12.89
C ARG A 272 -1.75 -18.75 -13.84
N ASP A 273 -1.95 -17.52 -13.36
CA ASP A 273 -2.50 -16.42 -14.14
C ASP A 273 -1.40 -15.59 -14.82
N PHE A 274 -0.22 -15.50 -14.20
CA PHE A 274 0.90 -14.68 -14.66
C PHE A 274 1.73 -15.39 -15.72
N GLN A 275 1.07 -15.78 -16.81
CA GLN A 275 1.67 -16.49 -17.92
C GLN A 275 2.39 -15.52 -18.87
N LEU A 276 2.95 -16.05 -20.00
CA LEU A 276 3.84 -15.34 -20.90
C LEU A 276 3.40 -13.91 -21.24
N THR A 277 2.10 -13.70 -21.52
CA THR A 277 1.58 -12.38 -21.88
C THR A 277 1.78 -11.37 -20.74
N TYR A 278 1.29 -11.67 -19.54
CA TYR A 278 1.42 -10.75 -18.40
C TYR A 278 2.87 -10.67 -17.90
N ALA A 279 3.57 -11.81 -17.84
CA ALA A 279 4.97 -11.85 -17.46
C ALA A 279 5.86 -11.01 -18.39
N THR A 280 5.49 -10.88 -19.67
CA THR A 280 6.17 -10.01 -20.62
C THR A 280 5.82 -8.53 -20.42
N LEU A 281 4.53 -8.20 -20.26
CA LEU A 281 4.03 -6.83 -20.19
C LEU A 281 4.39 -6.14 -18.86
N PHE A 282 4.36 -6.88 -17.74
CA PHE A 282 4.75 -6.32 -16.45
C PHE A 282 6.27 -6.21 -16.33
N SER A 283 6.73 -5.11 -15.77
CA SER A 283 8.17 -4.86 -15.51
C SER A 283 8.69 -5.63 -14.30
N GLY A 284 7.80 -6.11 -13.43
CA GLY A 284 8.19 -6.87 -12.24
C GLY A 284 7.01 -7.32 -11.39
N VAL A 285 7.35 -7.85 -10.22
CA VAL A 285 6.42 -8.40 -9.23
C VAL A 285 6.78 -7.93 -7.83
N ARG A 286 5.78 -7.89 -6.90
CA ARG A 286 5.94 -7.44 -5.53
C ARG A 286 5.66 -8.54 -4.52
N HIS A 287 6.62 -8.73 -3.60
CA HIS A 287 6.53 -9.52 -2.38
C HIS A 287 5.89 -8.71 -1.25
N ASP A 288 4.87 -9.26 -0.59
CA ASP A 288 4.19 -8.63 0.55
C ASP A 288 3.90 -9.62 1.71
N SER A 289 4.30 -10.88 1.57
CA SER A 289 4.23 -11.89 2.63
C SER A 289 5.03 -13.16 2.28
N GLY A 290 5.38 -13.93 3.31
CA GLY A 290 6.14 -15.18 3.18
C GLY A 290 7.65 -14.99 3.30
N ASP A 291 8.40 -16.05 3.05
CA ASP A 291 9.85 -15.98 2.98
C ASP A 291 10.29 -15.29 1.69
N PRO A 292 11.02 -14.16 1.77
CA PRO A 292 11.40 -13.39 0.59
C PRO A 292 12.39 -14.12 -0.33
N TYR A 293 13.22 -15.01 0.20
CA TYR A 293 14.19 -15.78 -0.59
C TYR A 293 13.48 -16.87 -1.40
N GLU A 294 12.61 -17.66 -0.75
CA GLU A 294 11.80 -18.67 -1.42
C GLU A 294 10.89 -18.07 -2.48
N TRP A 295 10.26 -16.92 -2.17
CA TRP A 295 9.42 -16.21 -3.10
C TRP A 295 10.22 -15.70 -4.32
N GLY A 296 11.37 -15.07 -4.10
CA GLY A 296 12.21 -14.54 -5.17
C GLY A 296 12.73 -15.63 -6.10
N ASP A 297 13.24 -16.75 -5.55
CA ASP A 297 13.70 -17.90 -6.33
C ASP A 297 12.54 -18.55 -7.12
N LYS A 298 11.32 -18.61 -6.54
CA LYS A 298 10.10 -19.09 -7.23
C LYS A 298 9.75 -18.19 -8.42
N MET A 299 9.83 -16.84 -8.28
CA MET A 299 9.59 -15.90 -9.37
C MET A 299 10.63 -16.04 -10.49
N ILE A 300 11.91 -16.18 -10.16
CA ILE A 300 13.01 -16.40 -11.11
C ILE A 300 12.79 -17.67 -11.88
N ALA A 301 12.46 -18.78 -11.19
CA ALA A 301 12.15 -20.06 -11.83
C ALA A 301 10.97 -19.96 -12.80
N HIS A 302 9.92 -19.22 -12.40
CA HIS A 302 8.75 -18.98 -13.25
C HIS A 302 9.11 -18.18 -14.53
N TYR A 303 9.85 -17.07 -14.43
CA TYR A 303 10.32 -16.33 -15.60
C TYR A 303 11.15 -17.20 -16.55
N ASN A 304 12.08 -17.99 -15.98
CA ASN A 304 12.88 -18.93 -16.77
C ASN A 304 12.03 -19.97 -17.49
N SER A 305 11.00 -20.53 -16.85
CA SER A 305 10.09 -21.52 -17.46
C SER A 305 9.29 -20.94 -18.63
N LEU A 306 9.08 -19.63 -18.65
CA LEU A 306 8.42 -18.87 -19.74
C LEU A 306 9.41 -18.37 -20.79
N GLY A 307 10.71 -18.66 -20.68
CA GLY A 307 11.74 -18.17 -21.59
C GLY A 307 12.05 -16.68 -21.45
N ILE A 308 11.67 -16.07 -20.31
CA ILE A 308 11.94 -14.64 -20.00
C ILE A 308 13.20 -14.56 -19.16
N ASN A 309 14.16 -13.71 -19.56
CA ASN A 309 15.36 -13.45 -18.76
C ASN A 309 14.99 -12.68 -17.48
N PRO A 310 15.10 -13.26 -16.29
CA PRO A 310 14.69 -12.62 -15.03
C PRO A 310 15.52 -11.36 -14.71
N ARG A 311 16.73 -11.20 -15.25
CA ARG A 311 17.55 -9.96 -15.11
C ARG A 311 16.90 -8.72 -15.76
N THR A 312 15.87 -8.90 -16.61
CA THR A 312 15.09 -7.81 -17.17
C THR A 312 13.90 -7.42 -16.31
N LYS A 313 13.60 -8.18 -15.25
CA LYS A 313 12.43 -8.05 -14.38
C LYS A 313 12.82 -7.60 -12.98
N THR A 314 11.94 -6.83 -12.34
CA THR A 314 12.15 -6.31 -10.99
C THR A 314 11.45 -7.20 -9.95
N LEU A 315 12.19 -7.62 -8.94
CA LEU A 315 11.67 -8.17 -7.70
C LEU A 315 11.59 -7.03 -6.69
N LEU A 316 10.38 -6.57 -6.38
CA LEU A 316 10.12 -5.53 -5.38
C LEU A 316 9.75 -6.20 -4.05
N PHE A 317 10.57 -6.02 -3.03
CA PHE A 317 10.31 -6.48 -1.66
C PHE A 317 9.72 -5.34 -0.83
N SER A 318 8.65 -5.61 -0.07
CA SER A 318 7.96 -4.56 0.71
C SER A 318 7.39 -5.01 2.06
N ASP A 319 7.77 -6.20 2.55
CA ASP A 319 7.28 -6.71 3.83
C ASP A 319 8.34 -6.63 4.91
N SER A 320 8.08 -5.84 5.97
CA SER A 320 8.85 -5.79 7.23
C SER A 320 10.36 -5.57 7.02
N LEU A 321 10.71 -4.63 6.15
CA LEU A 321 12.10 -4.32 5.79
C LEU A 321 12.72 -3.26 6.70
N ASP A 322 13.98 -3.49 7.04
CA ASP A 322 15.00 -2.53 7.46
C ASP A 322 16.15 -2.51 6.43
N PHE A 323 17.17 -1.68 6.65
CA PHE A 323 18.29 -1.56 5.70
C PHE A 323 19.18 -2.82 5.69
N GLU A 324 19.32 -3.50 6.83
CA GLU A 324 20.12 -4.73 6.93
C GLU A 324 19.49 -5.86 6.10
N ARG A 325 18.19 -6.10 6.27
CA ARG A 325 17.43 -7.11 5.50
C ARG A 325 17.41 -6.78 4.02
N ALA A 326 17.23 -5.50 3.66
CA ALA A 326 17.26 -5.07 2.28
C ALA A 326 18.64 -5.33 1.64
N THR A 327 19.73 -5.03 2.33
CA THR A 327 21.10 -5.32 1.89
C THR A 327 21.31 -6.82 1.69
N ALA A 328 20.88 -7.66 2.62
CA ALA A 328 21.00 -9.12 2.51
C ALA A 328 20.22 -9.66 1.30
N LEU A 329 19.02 -9.16 1.04
CA LEU A 329 18.24 -9.52 -0.14
C LEU A 329 18.88 -9.02 -1.44
N TYR A 330 19.42 -7.81 -1.45
CA TYR A 330 20.17 -7.29 -2.59
C TYR A 330 21.36 -8.19 -2.93
N ASP A 331 22.19 -8.53 -1.95
CA ASP A 331 23.37 -9.37 -2.16
C ASP A 331 23.00 -10.77 -2.69
N TYR A 332 21.85 -11.30 -2.30
CA TYR A 332 21.38 -12.61 -2.77
C TYR A 332 20.84 -12.58 -4.21
N PHE A 333 20.14 -11.49 -4.61
CA PHE A 333 19.41 -11.45 -5.88
C PHE A 333 20.07 -10.60 -6.97
N LYS A 334 21.05 -9.71 -6.68
CA LYS A 334 21.64 -8.74 -7.61
C LYS A 334 22.13 -9.33 -8.93
N ASP A 335 22.64 -10.56 -8.91
CA ASP A 335 23.10 -11.26 -10.11
C ASP A 335 22.02 -12.08 -10.83
N LYS A 336 20.83 -12.17 -10.25
CA LYS A 336 19.72 -13.00 -10.74
C LYS A 336 18.58 -12.19 -11.35
N ALA A 337 18.26 -11.02 -10.78
CA ALA A 337 17.17 -10.14 -11.20
C ALA A 337 17.47 -8.68 -10.82
N LYS A 338 16.67 -7.72 -11.29
CA LYS A 338 16.66 -6.36 -10.73
C LYS A 338 15.96 -6.43 -9.37
N VAL A 339 16.50 -5.70 -8.39
CA VAL A 339 15.98 -5.68 -7.02
C VAL A 339 15.53 -4.27 -6.67
N ALA A 340 14.39 -4.16 -6.00
CA ALA A 340 13.91 -2.90 -5.47
C ALA A 340 13.25 -3.11 -4.10
N PHE A 341 13.22 -2.07 -3.26
CA PHE A 341 12.72 -2.12 -1.90
C PHE A 341 11.69 -1.03 -1.61
N GLY A 342 10.58 -1.41 -0.95
CA GLY A 342 9.63 -0.48 -0.35
C GLY A 342 9.75 -0.57 1.18
N ILE A 343 10.30 0.45 1.84
CA ILE A 343 10.60 0.44 3.26
C ILE A 343 9.61 1.36 3.98
N GLY A 344 8.86 0.81 4.93
CA GLY A 344 7.78 1.50 5.62
C GLY A 344 8.18 2.16 6.93
N THR A 345 7.64 1.64 8.04
CA THR A 345 7.78 2.22 9.39
C THR A 345 9.23 2.37 9.86
N PHE A 346 10.13 1.53 9.39
CA PHE A 346 11.56 1.69 9.69
C PHE A 346 12.10 3.05 9.26
N ILE A 347 11.57 3.68 8.20
CA ILE A 347 11.93 5.04 7.78
C ILE A 347 11.03 6.07 8.46
N SER A 348 9.72 5.85 8.55
CA SER A 348 8.74 6.89 8.88
C SER A 348 8.20 6.87 10.32
N ASN A 349 8.52 5.83 11.12
CA ASN A 349 8.04 5.67 12.50
C ASN A 349 8.97 4.74 13.32
N ASP A 350 10.22 5.13 13.48
CA ASP A 350 11.21 4.40 14.28
C ASP A 350 11.53 5.16 15.56
N THR A 351 10.91 4.73 16.65
CA THR A 351 11.08 5.26 18.02
C THR A 351 11.32 4.12 19.00
N ASP A 352 11.38 4.41 20.29
CA ASP A 352 11.40 3.37 21.32
C ASP A 352 10.04 2.67 21.48
N GLU A 353 8.96 3.31 20.98
CA GLU A 353 7.62 2.75 20.94
C GLU A 353 7.37 2.01 19.62
N GLU A 354 6.71 0.87 19.71
CA GLU A 354 6.39 0.07 18.54
C GLU A 354 5.32 0.74 17.66
N ALA A 355 5.55 0.81 16.35
CA ALA A 355 4.55 1.32 15.42
C ALA A 355 3.27 0.48 15.47
N LEU A 356 2.10 1.13 15.40
CA LEU A 356 0.81 0.43 15.44
C LEU A 356 0.68 -0.57 14.29
N ASN A 357 0.19 -1.77 14.62
CA ASN A 357 -0.20 -2.76 13.62
C ASN A 357 -1.68 -2.60 13.26
N ILE A 358 -1.97 -1.53 12.55
CA ILE A 358 -3.32 -1.16 12.10
C ILE A 358 -3.49 -1.37 10.61
N VAL A 359 -4.69 -1.75 10.21
CA VAL A 359 -5.08 -1.92 8.80
C VAL A 359 -6.52 -1.45 8.59
N MET A 360 -6.83 -0.99 7.40
CA MET A 360 -8.20 -0.78 6.92
C MET A 360 -8.36 -1.55 5.62
N LYS A 361 -9.31 -2.46 5.56
CA LYS A 361 -9.46 -3.39 4.42
C LYS A 361 -10.88 -3.45 3.91
N THR A 362 -11.01 -3.61 2.60
CA THR A 362 -12.26 -3.96 1.96
C THR A 362 -12.73 -5.31 2.46
N THR A 363 -13.96 -5.37 2.98
CA THR A 363 -14.59 -6.58 3.49
C THR A 363 -15.72 -7.06 2.59
N LYS A 364 -16.34 -6.14 1.85
CA LYS A 364 -17.38 -6.45 0.84
C LYS A 364 -17.18 -5.63 -0.43
N CYS A 365 -17.52 -6.24 -1.56
CA CYS A 365 -17.63 -5.57 -2.85
C CYS A 365 -18.94 -6.00 -3.54
N ASN A 366 -19.79 -5.04 -3.93
CA ASN A 366 -21.11 -5.28 -4.51
C ASN A 366 -22.00 -6.22 -3.67
N GLY A 367 -21.92 -6.10 -2.33
CA GLY A 367 -22.66 -6.92 -1.37
C GLY A 367 -22.08 -8.32 -1.13
N MET A 368 -21.06 -8.73 -1.89
CA MET A 368 -20.37 -10.01 -1.71
C MET A 368 -19.17 -9.85 -0.77
N ASP A 369 -18.90 -10.85 0.04
CA ASP A 369 -17.70 -10.90 0.83
C ASP A 369 -16.46 -11.00 -0.10
N VAL A 370 -15.36 -10.36 0.30
CA VAL A 370 -14.07 -10.46 -0.38
C VAL A 370 -12.98 -10.77 0.65
N ALA A 371 -11.95 -11.50 0.23
CA ALA A 371 -10.91 -11.97 1.13
C ALA A 371 -9.50 -11.87 0.52
N LYS A 372 -8.54 -11.49 1.37
CA LYS A 372 -7.13 -11.79 1.17
C LYS A 372 -6.81 -13.12 1.85
N ILE A 373 -6.28 -14.09 1.13
CA ILE A 373 -5.82 -15.38 1.69
C ILE A 373 -4.39 -15.24 2.24
N SER A 374 -3.47 -14.63 1.46
CA SER A 374 -2.03 -14.53 1.76
C SER A 374 -1.29 -15.88 1.71
N ASP A 375 0.04 -15.82 1.57
CA ASP A 375 0.91 -17.01 1.65
C ASP A 375 1.22 -17.41 3.10
N VAL A 376 0.88 -16.56 4.08
CA VAL A 376 1.14 -16.79 5.51
C VAL A 376 -0.15 -16.80 6.29
N ALA A 377 -0.34 -17.85 7.10
CA ALA A 377 -1.47 -17.95 8.03
C ALA A 377 -1.54 -16.73 8.97
N GLY A 378 -2.75 -16.17 9.16
CA GLY A 378 -2.99 -15.02 10.02
C GLY A 378 -2.80 -13.64 9.35
N LYS A 379 -2.17 -13.54 8.18
CA LYS A 379 -2.13 -12.29 7.38
C LYS A 379 -3.40 -12.09 6.52
N GLY A 380 -4.25 -13.08 6.42
CA GLY A 380 -5.55 -13.00 5.75
C GLY A 380 -6.49 -11.99 6.41
N MET A 381 -7.47 -11.51 5.66
CA MET A 381 -8.55 -10.68 6.20
C MET A 381 -9.85 -10.97 5.47
N CYS A 382 -10.83 -11.43 6.21
CA CYS A 382 -12.23 -11.54 5.84
C CYS A 382 -13.07 -11.53 7.12
N LYS A 383 -14.28 -10.94 7.08
CA LYS A 383 -15.24 -10.99 8.20
C LYS A 383 -16.02 -12.31 8.23
N ASN A 384 -16.05 -13.04 7.10
CA ASN A 384 -16.86 -14.24 6.92
C ASN A 384 -15.96 -15.48 6.69
N PRO A 385 -15.78 -16.35 7.71
CA PRO A 385 -14.99 -17.57 7.57
C PRO A 385 -15.52 -18.54 6.51
N ASP A 386 -16.84 -18.65 6.36
CA ASP A 386 -17.46 -19.55 5.37
C ASP A 386 -17.09 -19.13 3.94
N TYR A 387 -16.94 -17.81 3.71
CA TYR A 387 -16.46 -17.32 2.42
C TYR A 387 -15.01 -17.68 2.18
N VAL A 388 -14.16 -17.62 3.20
CA VAL A 388 -12.74 -18.04 3.10
C VAL A 388 -12.66 -19.52 2.73
N ASP A 389 -13.47 -20.38 3.37
CA ASP A 389 -13.52 -21.81 3.06
C ASP A 389 -14.05 -22.08 1.64
N TYR A 390 -15.04 -21.31 1.20
CA TYR A 390 -15.53 -21.36 -0.17
C TYR A 390 -14.44 -20.98 -1.17
N LEU A 391 -13.74 -19.85 -0.94
CA LEU A 391 -12.67 -19.37 -1.81
C LEU A 391 -11.52 -20.39 -1.89
N ASN A 392 -11.10 -20.96 -0.74
CA ASN A 392 -10.07 -22.00 -0.71
C ASN A 392 -10.47 -23.23 -1.52
N ARG A 393 -11.73 -23.69 -1.41
CA ARG A 393 -12.23 -24.80 -2.24
C ARG A 393 -12.22 -24.49 -3.73
N CYS A 394 -12.54 -23.26 -4.12
CA CYS A 394 -12.48 -22.82 -5.51
C CYS A 394 -11.02 -22.84 -6.03
N ILE A 395 -10.08 -22.35 -5.21
CA ILE A 395 -8.63 -22.33 -5.52
C ILE A 395 -8.13 -23.78 -5.64
N ASP A 396 -8.40 -24.65 -4.66
CA ASP A 396 -7.97 -26.05 -4.66
C ASP A 396 -8.51 -26.80 -5.89
N TYR A 397 -9.76 -26.59 -6.23
CA TYR A 397 -10.35 -27.18 -7.44
C TYR A 397 -9.63 -26.75 -8.70
N ARG A 398 -9.36 -25.45 -8.82
CA ARG A 398 -8.63 -24.88 -9.94
C ARG A 398 -7.22 -25.42 -10.03
N MET A 399 -6.47 -25.42 -8.92
CA MET A 399 -5.08 -25.88 -8.88
C MET A 399 -4.93 -27.36 -9.26
N LYS A 400 -5.98 -28.19 -9.04
CA LYS A 400 -6.01 -29.61 -9.39
C LYS A 400 -6.40 -29.86 -10.85
N ASN A 401 -7.27 -29.03 -11.43
CA ASN A 401 -7.95 -29.32 -12.70
C ASN A 401 -7.50 -28.45 -13.88
N ASP A 402 -7.03 -27.23 -13.64
CA ASP A 402 -6.45 -26.39 -14.70
C ASP A 402 -5.01 -26.89 -14.94
N LYS A 403 -4.78 -27.48 -16.12
CA LYS A 403 -3.45 -27.94 -16.58
C LYS A 403 -2.73 -26.82 -17.34
#